data_ca95b1b89acaf762a0fcc92e2f5dd720
#
_entry.id   ca95b1b89acaf762a0fcc92e2f5dd720
#
_cell.length_a   1.000
_cell.length_b   1.000
_cell.length_c   1.000
_cell.angle_alpha   90.00
_cell.angle_beta   90.00
_cell.angle_gamma   90.00
#
_symmetry.space_group_name_H-M   'P 1'
#
loop_
_entity.id
_entity.type
_entity.pdbx_description
1 polymer ?
#
loop_
_entity_poly.entity_id
_entity_poly.type
_entity_poly.pdbx_seq_one_letter_code
_entity_poly.pdbx_strand_id
1 'polypeptide(L)' 'MAKFIEVHKDGEPRLVNLDWVEDIWPTVNGATIYFAWAIPAFETQDFVTTDESYDELKRLILGGGKHGPEVD' A
#
# COMPACT_ATOMS: atom_id res chain seq x y z
N MET A 1 -15.35 8.85 3.05
CA MET A 1 -14.65 9.13 1.80
C MET A 1 -13.48 8.18 1.63
N ALA A 2 -13.35 7.58 0.46
CA ALA A 2 -12.26 6.65 0.22
C ALA A 2 -10.92 7.39 0.15
N LYS A 3 -9.89 6.77 0.65
CA LYS A 3 -8.54 7.31 0.61
C LYS A 3 -7.68 6.39 -0.25
N PHE A 4 -6.96 6.98 -1.19
CA PHE A 4 -6.12 6.21 -2.10
C PHE A 4 -4.67 6.61 -1.93
N ILE A 5 -3.79 5.65 -2.15
CA ILE A 5 -2.36 5.93 -2.30
C ILE A 5 -1.91 5.39 -3.65
N GLU A 6 -0.86 6.00 -4.18
CA GLU A 6 -0.26 5.51 -5.42
C GLU A 6 0.94 4.65 -5.07
N VAL A 7 0.96 3.44 -5.62
CA VAL A 7 2.09 2.53 -5.48
C VAL A 7 2.51 2.08 -6.88
N HIS A 8 3.62 1.39 -6.96
CA HIS A 8 4.11 0.90 -8.25
C HIS A 8 4.32 -0.61 -8.16
N LYS A 9 3.93 -1.29 -9.22
CA LYS A 9 4.16 -2.70 -9.37
C LYS A 9 4.93 -2.90 -10.66
N ASP A 10 6.19 -3.35 -10.55
CA ASP A 10 7.08 -3.51 -11.69
C ASP A 10 7.16 -2.23 -12.52
N GLY A 11 7.26 -1.09 -11.83
CA GLY A 11 7.37 0.21 -12.46
C GLY A 11 6.08 0.85 -12.89
N GLU A 12 4.97 0.14 -12.80
CA GLU A 12 3.68 0.67 -13.25
C GLU A 12 2.88 1.22 -12.07
N PRO A 13 2.31 2.43 -12.22
CA PRO A 13 1.56 3.03 -11.12
C PRO A 13 0.21 2.34 -10.93
N ARG A 14 -0.19 2.25 -9.67
CA ARG A 14 -1.47 1.70 -9.26
C ARG A 14 -2.02 2.54 -8.12
N LEU A 15 -3.31 2.79 -8.14
CA LEU A 15 -3.98 3.44 -7.02
C LEU A 15 -4.63 2.37 -6.16
N VAL A 16 -4.35 2.42 -4.87
CA VAL A 16 -4.85 1.43 -3.92
C VAL A 16 -5.81 2.10 -2.95
N ASN A 17 -6.99 1.53 -2.82
CA ASN A 17 -7.99 2.02 -1.88
C ASN A 17 -7.66 1.51 -0.49
N LEU A 18 -7.30 2.41 0.41
CA LEU A 18 -6.87 2.04 1.75
C LEU A 18 -7.99 1.41 2.58
N ASP A 19 -9.24 1.67 2.22
CA ASP A 19 -10.36 1.03 2.92
C ASP A 19 -10.39 -0.47 2.71
N TRP A 20 -9.73 -0.96 1.66
CA TRP A 20 -9.72 -2.39 1.33
C TRP A 20 -8.48 -3.10 1.83
N VAL A 21 -7.52 -2.36 2.35
CA VAL A 21 -6.27 -2.94 2.83
C VAL A 21 -6.47 -3.55 4.20
N GLU A 22 -6.04 -4.80 4.35
CA GLU A 22 -6.10 -5.49 5.62
C GLU A 22 -4.75 -5.49 6.31
N ASP A 23 -3.68 -5.70 5.53
CA ASP A 23 -2.38 -5.93 6.12
C ASP A 23 -1.28 -5.58 5.12
N ILE A 24 -0.12 -5.18 5.61
CA ILE A 24 1.03 -4.87 4.77
C ILE A 24 2.26 -5.49 5.40
N TRP A 25 3.04 -6.22 4.59
CA TRP A 25 4.24 -6.91 5.05
C TRP A 25 5.45 -6.46 4.27
N PRO A 26 6.60 -6.30 4.93
CA PRO A 26 7.84 -6.01 4.20
C PRO A 26 8.32 -7.24 3.45
N THR A 27 8.94 -7.01 2.30
CA THR A 27 9.60 -8.05 1.55
C THR A 27 11.01 -7.61 1.23
N VAL A 28 11.80 -8.49 0.62
CA VAL A 28 13.18 -8.18 0.29
C VAL A 28 13.28 -6.97 -0.63
N ASN A 29 12.40 -6.88 -1.62
CA ASN A 29 12.50 -5.86 -2.64
C ASN A 29 11.37 -4.84 -2.60
N GLY A 30 10.55 -4.84 -1.56
CA GLY A 30 9.42 -3.93 -1.52
C GLY A 30 8.49 -4.27 -0.38
N ALA A 31 7.21 -4.39 -0.69
CA ALA A 31 6.21 -4.72 0.31
C ALA A 31 5.07 -5.46 -0.35
N THR A 32 4.33 -6.22 0.45
CA THR A 32 3.11 -6.89 -0.01
C THR A 32 1.93 -6.29 0.73
N ILE A 33 0.94 -5.85 -0.02
CA ILE A 33 -0.31 -5.34 0.51
C ILE A 33 -1.36 -6.42 0.37
N TYR A 34 -1.99 -6.79 1.49
CA TYR A 34 -3.08 -7.76 1.48
C TYR A 34 -4.40 -7.02 1.63
N PHE A 35 -5.36 -7.42 0.82
CA PHE A 35 -6.69 -6.85 0.82
C PHE A 35 -7.68 -7.79 1.51
N ALA A 36 -8.78 -7.24 1.98
CA ALA A 36 -9.80 -8.05 2.65
C ALA A 36 -10.49 -9.01 1.68
N TRP A 37 -10.42 -8.73 0.40
CA TRP A 37 -11.01 -9.61 -0.63
C TRP A 37 -10.26 -9.42 -1.93
N ALA A 38 -10.53 -10.30 -2.90
CA ALA A 38 -9.87 -10.25 -4.20
C ALA A 38 -10.25 -8.98 -4.96
N ILE A 39 -9.25 -8.35 -5.55
CA ILE A 39 -9.40 -7.09 -6.27
C ILE A 39 -9.21 -7.38 -7.77
N PRO A 40 -10.22 -7.14 -8.60
CA PRO A 40 -10.06 -7.40 -10.05
C PRO A 40 -8.92 -6.63 -10.69
N ALA A 41 -8.61 -5.41 -10.19
CA ALA A 41 -7.52 -4.61 -10.74
C ALA A 41 -6.16 -5.28 -10.56
N PHE A 42 -6.07 -6.26 -9.65
CA PHE A 42 -4.84 -7.01 -9.40
C PHE A 42 -5.03 -8.48 -9.74
N GLU A 43 -5.67 -8.72 -10.90
CA GLU A 43 -5.87 -10.07 -11.43
C GLU A 43 -6.68 -10.96 -10.50
N THR A 44 -7.64 -10.36 -9.84
CA THR A 44 -8.54 -11.05 -8.91
C THR A 44 -7.78 -11.70 -7.76
N GLN A 45 -6.68 -11.06 -7.34
CA GLN A 45 -5.92 -11.52 -6.19
C GLN A 45 -6.23 -10.63 -5.00
N ASP A 46 -6.02 -11.18 -3.80
CA ASP A 46 -6.23 -10.43 -2.57
C ASP A 46 -4.93 -9.80 -2.07
N PHE A 47 -3.93 -9.68 -2.93
CA PHE A 47 -2.67 -9.06 -2.56
C PHE A 47 -1.99 -8.46 -3.78
N VAL A 48 -1.06 -7.56 -3.52
CA VAL A 48 -0.18 -7.01 -4.55
C VAL A 48 1.18 -6.75 -3.91
N THR A 49 2.24 -7.07 -4.64
CA THR A 49 3.60 -6.78 -4.21
C THR A 49 4.03 -5.48 -4.88
N THR A 50 4.47 -4.52 -4.09
CA THR A 50 4.81 -3.20 -4.58
C THR A 50 6.32 -3.01 -4.67
N ASP A 51 6.71 -2.04 -5.52
CA ASP A 51 8.10 -1.61 -5.57
C ASP A 51 8.47 -0.75 -4.38
N GLU A 52 7.49 -0.06 -3.78
CA GLU A 52 7.71 0.75 -2.60
C GLU A 52 8.04 -0.13 -1.41
N SER A 53 8.97 0.33 -0.58
CA SER A 53 9.32 -0.39 0.62
C SER A 53 8.22 -0.26 1.67
N TYR A 54 8.27 -1.14 2.66
CA TYR A 54 7.36 -1.06 3.78
C TYR A 54 7.41 0.32 4.45
N ASP A 55 8.63 0.87 4.63
CA ASP A 55 8.78 2.17 5.26
C ASP A 55 8.16 3.28 4.43
N GLU A 56 8.28 3.20 3.12
CA GLU A 56 7.65 4.19 2.25
C GLU A 56 6.14 4.13 2.34
N LEU A 57 5.58 2.93 2.31
CA LEU A 57 4.14 2.76 2.43
C LEU A 57 3.64 3.24 3.78
N LYS A 58 4.39 2.96 4.82
CA LYS A 58 4.04 3.42 6.15
C LYS A 58 3.97 4.94 6.21
N ARG A 59 4.94 5.62 5.59
CA ARG A 59 4.91 7.07 5.55
C ARG A 59 3.73 7.61 4.75
N LEU A 60 3.45 6.97 3.61
CA LEU A 60 2.33 7.41 2.77
C LEU A 60 1.00 7.27 3.49
N ILE A 61 0.84 6.21 4.26
CA ILE A 61 -0.43 5.92 4.90
C ILE A 61 -0.58 6.65 6.23
N LEU A 62 0.45 6.60 7.06
CA LEU A 62 0.37 7.15 8.41
C LEU A 62 0.90 8.55 8.50
N GLY A 63 1.97 8.81 7.79
CA GLY A 63 2.66 10.07 7.90
C GLY A 63 1.91 11.22 7.30
N GLY A 64 1.15 10.90 6.26
CA GLY A 64 0.51 11.98 5.57
C GLY A 64 1.47 13.12 5.34
N GLY A 65 2.67 12.84 5.51
CA GLY A 65 3.66 13.86 5.40
C GLY A 65 3.99 14.55 6.68
N LYS A 66 3.55 14.21 7.76
CA LYS A 66 3.98 14.91 8.90
C LYS A 66 3.70 14.29 10.18
N HIS A 67 3.72 14.41 10.29
CA HIS A 67 3.54 13.96 11.33
C HIS A 67 3.88 13.35 11.96
N GLY A 68 3.69 13.48 12.00
CA GLY A 68 3.87 12.89 12.55
C GLY A 68 4.25 12.51 13.29
N PRO A 69 4.27 12.40 13.56
CA PRO A 69 4.49 11.96 14.32
C PRO A 69 4.60 11.94 14.93
N GLU A 70 4.44 12.04 14.87
CA GLU A 70 4.51 11.77 15.34
C GLU A 70 4.58 11.58 15.87
N VAL A 71 4.57 11.75 15.84
CA VAL A 71 4.51 11.41 16.35
C VAL A 71 4.63 11.32 16.83
N ASP A 72 4.64 11.46 17.05
CA ASP A 72 4.60 11.12 17.53
C ASP A 72 4.73 11.00 17.80
#